data_c3cbac0bbf655d9b6087cccf4eb987db
#
_entry.id   c3cbac0bbf655d9b6087cccf4eb987db
#
_cell.length_a   1.000
_cell.length_b   1.000
_cell.length_c   1.000
_cell.angle_alpha   90.00
_cell.angle_beta   90.00
_cell.angle_gamma   90.00
#
_symmetry.space_group_name_H-M   'P 1'
#
loop_
_entity.id
_entity.type
_entity.pdbx_description
1 polymer ?
#
loop_
_entity_poly.entity_id
_entity_poly.type
_entity_poly.pdbx_seq_one_letter_code
_entity_poly.pdbx_strand_id
1 'polypeptide(L)'
;MKKYSVLLTLIFISLFAVGMVSIRFIYSKQILFIFLLWNLFLAWLPVLFAWLALQMRKQPLPALAAASMWLLFFPNAPYLVTDLIHLHTYPPVPLWYDLILLFTFAVLGLFLGLVSLHMMHGLIDGYFGRFAGWLFVLVALGAGGLGVFIGRFLRWNSWDLFTRPLALLYDVLASLTEPRTLVISGLLALLLFFAYLIFTVSPTLTKNYSS
;
A
#
# COMPACT_ATOMS: atom_id res chain seq x y z
N MET A 1 19.76 6.75 -13.43
CA MET A 1 19.53 5.35 -13.80
C MET A 1 18.79 4.54 -12.72
N LYS A 2 19.21 4.56 -11.42
CA LYS A 2 18.58 3.71 -10.36
C LYS A 2 17.07 3.97 -10.09
N LYS A 3 16.58 5.20 -10.25
CA LYS A 3 15.17 5.56 -9.99
C LYS A 3 14.19 4.89 -10.99
N TYR A 4 14.55 4.82 -12.26
CA TYR A 4 13.74 4.15 -13.29
C TYR A 4 13.77 2.63 -13.17
N SER A 5 14.85 2.06 -12.62
CA SER A 5 15.00 0.63 -12.41
C SER A 5 13.94 0.09 -11.43
N VAL A 6 13.71 0.76 -10.28
CA VAL A 6 12.70 0.32 -9.30
C VAL A 6 11.29 0.38 -9.90
N LEU A 7 10.94 1.47 -10.58
CA LEU A 7 9.62 1.61 -11.20
C LEU A 7 9.38 0.54 -12.29
N LEU A 8 10.37 0.31 -13.15
CA LEU A 8 10.30 -0.73 -14.19
C LEU A 8 10.15 -2.13 -13.58
N THR A 9 10.86 -2.42 -12.48
CA THR A 9 10.73 -3.69 -11.75
C THR A 9 9.30 -3.86 -11.21
N LEU A 10 8.73 -2.83 -10.58
CA LEU A 10 7.35 -2.88 -10.06
C LEU A 10 6.32 -3.07 -11.19
N ILE A 11 6.52 -2.40 -12.33
CA ILE A 11 5.67 -2.60 -13.53
C ILE A 11 5.79 -4.04 -14.03
N PHE A 12 7.00 -4.59 -14.13
CA PHE A 12 7.21 -5.97 -14.59
C PHE A 12 6.54 -6.98 -13.66
N ILE A 13 6.68 -6.82 -12.33
CA ILE A 13 6.02 -7.69 -11.35
C ILE A 13 4.49 -7.53 -11.43
N SER A 14 3.98 -6.31 -11.68
CA SER A 14 2.55 -6.07 -11.89
C SER A 14 2.02 -6.83 -13.10
N LEU A 15 2.74 -6.78 -14.23
CA LEU A 15 2.38 -7.53 -15.44
C LEU A 15 2.41 -9.05 -15.20
N PHE A 16 3.41 -9.53 -14.47
CA PHE A 16 3.49 -10.93 -14.06
C PHE A 16 2.29 -11.34 -13.20
N ALA A 17 1.94 -10.54 -12.18
CA ALA A 17 0.79 -10.79 -11.31
C ALA A 17 -0.54 -10.81 -12.10
N VAL A 18 -0.74 -9.87 -13.03
CA VAL A 18 -1.89 -9.84 -13.95
C VAL A 18 -1.91 -11.11 -14.82
N GLY A 19 -0.75 -11.52 -15.34
CA GLY A 19 -0.60 -12.76 -16.11
C GLY A 19 -1.03 -14.00 -15.31
N MET A 20 -0.65 -14.09 -14.03
CA MET A 20 -1.06 -15.18 -13.15
C MET A 20 -2.59 -15.23 -12.98
N VAL A 21 -3.26 -14.09 -12.72
CA VAL A 21 -4.73 -14.04 -12.62
C VAL A 21 -5.36 -14.47 -13.94
N SER A 22 -4.82 -14.04 -15.08
CA SER A 22 -5.33 -14.38 -16.42
C SER A 22 -5.21 -15.87 -16.71
N ILE A 23 -4.05 -16.49 -16.41
CA ILE A 23 -3.83 -17.93 -16.57
C ILE A 23 -4.81 -18.72 -15.68
N ARG A 24 -4.95 -18.29 -14.40
CA ARG A 24 -5.90 -18.91 -13.49
C ARG A 24 -7.33 -18.89 -14.02
N PHE A 25 -7.77 -17.72 -14.53
CA PHE A 25 -9.10 -17.55 -15.12
C PHE A 25 -9.30 -18.45 -16.35
N ILE A 26 -8.33 -18.48 -17.26
CA ILE A 26 -8.39 -19.31 -18.47
C ILE A 26 -8.50 -20.80 -18.11
N TYR A 27 -7.73 -21.24 -17.11
CA TYR A 27 -7.70 -22.64 -16.69
C TYR A 27 -8.97 -23.06 -15.94
N SER A 28 -9.41 -22.27 -14.96
CA SER A 28 -10.52 -22.63 -14.07
C SER A 28 -11.89 -22.17 -14.56
N LYS A 29 -11.95 -21.16 -15.46
CA LYS A 29 -13.14 -20.41 -15.86
C LYS A 29 -13.87 -19.73 -14.68
N GLN A 30 -13.19 -19.56 -13.55
CA GLN A 30 -13.72 -18.93 -12.34
C GLN A 30 -13.20 -17.50 -12.21
N ILE A 31 -14.08 -16.54 -11.93
CA ILE A 31 -13.74 -15.09 -11.77
C ILE A 31 -13.18 -14.75 -10.37
N LEU A 32 -12.81 -15.75 -9.59
CA LEU A 32 -12.59 -15.66 -8.15
C LEU A 32 -11.62 -14.54 -7.73
N PHE A 33 -10.46 -14.40 -8.39
CA PHE A 33 -9.42 -13.42 -8.00
C PHE A 33 -9.34 -12.18 -8.92
N ILE A 34 -10.37 -11.91 -9.72
CA ILE A 34 -10.41 -10.71 -10.58
C ILE A 34 -10.37 -9.42 -9.76
N PHE A 35 -10.89 -9.41 -8.52
CA PHE A 35 -10.85 -8.26 -7.62
C PHE A 35 -9.40 -7.80 -7.31
N LEU A 36 -8.42 -8.70 -7.38
CA LEU A 36 -7.00 -8.35 -7.19
C LEU A 36 -6.50 -7.35 -8.24
N LEU A 37 -7.04 -7.38 -9.45
CA LEU A 37 -6.68 -6.41 -10.50
C LEU A 37 -7.13 -5.00 -10.13
N TRP A 38 -8.33 -4.88 -9.55
CA TRP A 38 -8.83 -3.62 -9.03
C TRP A 38 -8.02 -3.13 -7.84
N ASN A 39 -7.74 -4.02 -6.88
CA ASN A 39 -6.91 -3.69 -5.71
C ASN A 39 -5.49 -3.28 -6.14
N LEU A 40 -4.91 -3.91 -7.16
CA LEU A 40 -3.62 -3.53 -7.71
C LEU A 40 -3.66 -2.13 -8.35
N PHE A 41 -4.70 -1.81 -9.11
CA PHE A 41 -4.89 -0.47 -9.65
C PHE A 41 -4.91 0.57 -8.52
N LEU A 42 -5.69 0.33 -7.45
CA LEU A 42 -5.76 1.22 -6.30
C LEU A 42 -4.41 1.31 -5.55
N ALA A 43 -3.63 0.22 -5.50
CA ALA A 43 -2.32 0.19 -4.87
C ALA A 43 -1.25 1.03 -5.62
N TRP A 44 -1.44 1.29 -6.91
CA TRP A 44 -0.58 2.17 -7.69
C TRP A 44 -0.85 3.65 -7.47
N LEU A 45 -2.07 4.03 -7.02
CA LEU A 45 -2.45 5.44 -6.82
C LEU A 45 -1.55 6.17 -5.81
N PRO A 46 -1.13 5.58 -4.68
CA PRO A 46 -0.16 6.22 -3.80
C PRO A 46 1.16 6.58 -4.48
N VAL A 47 1.69 5.71 -5.34
CA VAL A 47 2.92 6.02 -6.08
C VAL A 47 2.71 7.19 -7.04
N LEU A 48 1.57 7.22 -7.73
CA LEU A 48 1.18 8.32 -8.63
C LEU A 48 1.07 9.64 -7.86
N PHE A 49 0.34 9.67 -6.74
CA PHE A 49 0.14 10.89 -5.96
C PHE A 49 1.42 11.37 -5.28
N ALA A 50 2.27 10.46 -4.79
CA ALA A 50 3.60 10.82 -4.28
C ALA A 50 4.48 11.43 -5.37
N TRP A 51 4.44 10.87 -6.59
CA TRP A 51 5.15 11.43 -7.73
C TRP A 51 4.63 12.82 -8.10
N LEU A 52 3.30 13.02 -8.15
CA LEU A 52 2.68 14.33 -8.40
C LEU A 52 3.08 15.35 -7.34
N ALA A 53 3.04 14.99 -6.05
CA ALA A 53 3.46 15.86 -4.95
C ALA A 53 4.93 16.33 -5.13
N LEU A 54 5.84 15.42 -5.51
CA LEU A 54 7.24 15.74 -5.80
C LEU A 54 7.40 16.67 -7.00
N GLN A 55 6.63 16.48 -8.08
CA GLN A 55 6.67 17.35 -9.26
C GLN A 55 6.16 18.76 -8.93
N MET A 56 5.15 18.84 -8.08
CA MET A 56 4.51 20.10 -7.66
C MET A 56 5.16 20.74 -6.43
N ARG A 57 6.32 20.25 -5.99
CA ARG A 57 6.97 20.69 -4.72
C ARG A 57 7.22 22.20 -4.61
N LYS A 58 7.31 22.92 -5.73
CA LYS A 58 7.46 24.39 -5.75
C LYS A 58 6.11 25.14 -5.64
N GLN A 59 5.00 24.44 -5.71
CA GLN A 59 3.64 24.97 -5.67
C GLN A 59 2.91 24.38 -4.46
N PRO A 60 2.82 25.10 -3.33
CA PRO A 60 2.40 24.52 -2.04
C PRO A 60 0.98 23.96 -2.07
N LEU A 61 0.02 24.64 -2.69
CA LEU A 61 -1.37 24.16 -2.76
C LEU A 61 -1.54 22.89 -3.60
N PRO A 62 -1.04 22.81 -4.84
CA PRO A 62 -1.08 21.56 -5.61
C PRO A 62 -0.31 20.40 -4.95
N ALA A 63 0.85 20.70 -4.33
CA ALA A 63 1.61 19.68 -3.61
C ALA A 63 0.85 19.14 -2.39
N LEU A 64 0.18 20.03 -1.63
CA LEU A 64 -0.67 19.62 -0.50
C LEU A 64 -1.86 18.80 -0.95
N ALA A 65 -2.53 19.20 -2.06
CA ALA A 65 -3.64 18.42 -2.63
C ALA A 65 -3.19 17.00 -3.03
N ALA A 66 -2.04 16.88 -3.71
CA ALA A 66 -1.48 15.58 -4.07
C ALA A 66 -1.08 14.76 -2.84
N ALA A 67 -0.52 15.38 -1.79
CA ALA A 67 -0.18 14.72 -0.53
C ALA A 67 -1.43 14.23 0.22
N SER A 68 -2.53 15.00 0.20
CA SER A 68 -3.80 14.60 0.80
C SER A 68 -4.40 13.40 0.06
N MET A 69 -4.37 13.40 -1.29
CA MET A 69 -4.79 12.25 -2.08
C MET A 69 -3.88 11.03 -1.82
N TRP A 70 -2.58 11.25 -1.70
CA TRP A 70 -1.66 10.19 -1.30
C TRP A 70 -2.08 9.55 0.03
N LEU A 71 -2.32 10.35 1.07
CA LEU A 71 -2.70 9.84 2.39
C LEU A 71 -4.02 9.06 2.36
N LEU A 72 -5.01 9.55 1.60
CA LEU A 72 -6.30 8.89 1.42
C LEU A 72 -6.18 7.52 0.72
N PHE A 73 -5.30 7.41 -0.28
CA PHE A 73 -5.12 6.18 -1.05
C PHE A 73 -4.00 5.29 -0.52
N PHE A 74 -3.13 5.78 0.36
CA PHE A 74 -1.97 5.03 0.89
C PHE A 74 -2.34 3.66 1.46
N PRO A 75 -3.45 3.50 2.22
CA PRO A 75 -3.82 2.19 2.76
C PRO A 75 -4.11 1.12 1.71
N ASN A 76 -4.46 1.49 0.46
CA ASN A 76 -4.76 0.51 -0.59
C ASN A 76 -3.54 -0.31 -1.01
N ALA A 77 -2.32 0.23 -0.86
CA ALA A 77 -1.12 -0.51 -1.20
C ALA A 77 -0.85 -1.66 -0.20
N PRO A 78 -0.70 -1.43 1.12
CA PRO A 78 -0.55 -2.50 2.09
C PRO A 78 -1.83 -3.35 2.27
N TYR A 79 -2.99 -2.89 1.81
CA TYR A 79 -4.23 -3.68 1.81
C TYR A 79 -4.08 -5.01 1.09
N LEU A 80 -3.31 -5.07 -0.01
CA LEU A 80 -3.01 -6.31 -0.75
C LEU A 80 -2.37 -7.40 0.12
N VAL A 81 -1.65 -7.03 1.20
CA VAL A 81 -1.11 -8.00 2.15
C VAL A 81 -2.25 -8.77 2.85
N THR A 82 -3.35 -8.09 3.14
CA THR A 82 -4.51 -8.71 3.80
C THR A 82 -5.34 -9.59 2.88
N ASP A 83 -5.12 -9.54 1.55
CA ASP A 83 -5.79 -10.42 0.60
C ASP A 83 -5.35 -11.89 0.74
N LEU A 84 -4.24 -12.16 1.46
CA LEU A 84 -3.83 -13.51 1.85
C LEU A 84 -4.92 -14.27 2.66
N ILE A 85 -5.88 -13.56 3.29
CA ILE A 85 -7.03 -14.19 3.98
C ILE A 85 -7.91 -15.00 3.02
N HIS A 86 -7.85 -14.73 1.71
CA HIS A 86 -8.61 -15.44 0.68
C HIS A 86 -7.95 -16.73 0.22
N LEU A 87 -6.84 -17.16 0.84
CA LEU A 87 -6.16 -18.41 0.52
C LEU A 87 -6.98 -19.60 1.01
N HIS A 88 -7.66 -20.26 0.11
CA HIS A 88 -8.42 -21.49 0.32
C HIS A 88 -8.25 -22.42 -0.87
N THR A 89 -8.62 -23.67 -0.71
CA THR A 89 -8.63 -24.65 -1.83
C THR A 89 -9.82 -24.40 -2.75
N TYR A 90 -9.56 -24.06 -3.99
CA TYR A 90 -10.58 -23.80 -5.02
C TYR A 90 -10.30 -24.67 -6.26
N PRO A 91 -10.81 -25.93 -6.32
CA PRO A 91 -10.64 -26.79 -7.50
C PRO A 91 -11.17 -26.12 -8.78
N PRO A 92 -10.55 -26.36 -9.94
CA PRO A 92 -9.47 -27.32 -10.20
C PRO A 92 -8.05 -26.78 -9.98
N VAL A 93 -7.88 -25.55 -9.47
CA VAL A 93 -6.57 -24.93 -9.29
C VAL A 93 -5.91 -25.45 -8.01
N PRO A 94 -4.64 -25.88 -8.05
CA PRO A 94 -3.96 -26.35 -6.86
C PRO A 94 -3.64 -25.19 -5.91
N LEU A 95 -3.72 -25.43 -4.60
CA LEU A 95 -3.52 -24.41 -3.54
C LEU A 95 -2.20 -23.67 -3.65
N TRP A 96 -1.11 -24.35 -4.05
CA TRP A 96 0.20 -23.72 -4.20
C TRP A 96 0.21 -22.60 -5.25
N TYR A 97 -0.60 -22.74 -6.33
CA TYR A 97 -0.73 -21.69 -7.35
C TYR A 97 -1.38 -20.44 -6.78
N ASP A 98 -2.51 -20.59 -6.08
CA ASP A 98 -3.24 -19.51 -5.45
C ASP A 98 -2.40 -18.85 -4.33
N LEU A 99 -1.59 -19.64 -3.60
CA LEU A 99 -0.63 -19.12 -2.63
C LEU A 99 0.40 -18.20 -3.29
N ILE A 100 1.07 -18.66 -4.36
CA ILE A 100 2.07 -17.85 -5.07
C ILE A 100 1.42 -16.60 -5.67
N LEU A 101 0.22 -16.74 -6.25
CA LEU A 101 -0.54 -15.64 -6.82
C LEU A 101 -0.82 -14.56 -5.76
N LEU A 102 -1.48 -14.91 -4.65
CA LEU A 102 -1.82 -13.97 -3.57
C LEU A 102 -0.57 -13.37 -2.93
N PHE A 103 0.48 -14.18 -2.73
CA PHE A 103 1.76 -13.71 -2.17
C PHE A 103 2.44 -12.70 -3.10
N THR A 104 2.38 -12.90 -4.42
CA THR A 104 2.91 -11.95 -5.41
C THR A 104 2.21 -10.60 -5.29
N PHE A 105 0.86 -10.57 -5.19
CA PHE A 105 0.11 -9.33 -4.98
C PHE A 105 0.43 -8.69 -3.62
N ALA A 106 0.55 -9.48 -2.55
CA ALA A 106 0.88 -8.98 -1.22
C ALA A 106 2.26 -8.30 -1.19
N VAL A 107 3.29 -8.95 -1.76
CA VAL A 107 4.65 -8.40 -1.85
C VAL A 107 4.67 -7.15 -2.72
N LEU A 108 3.99 -7.18 -3.88
CA LEU A 108 3.90 -6.04 -4.78
C LEU A 108 3.24 -4.85 -4.10
N GLY A 109 2.11 -5.05 -3.42
CA GLY A 109 1.41 -4.00 -2.68
C GLY A 109 2.27 -3.41 -1.56
N LEU A 110 2.97 -4.27 -0.81
CA LEU A 110 3.92 -3.83 0.21
C LEU A 110 4.99 -2.90 -0.38
N PHE A 111 5.65 -3.31 -1.48
CA PHE A 111 6.69 -2.49 -2.12
C PHE A 111 6.13 -1.19 -2.73
N LEU A 112 4.95 -1.19 -3.34
CA LEU A 112 4.29 0.02 -3.81
C LEU A 112 4.05 1.00 -2.66
N GLY A 113 3.57 0.51 -1.51
CA GLY A 113 3.40 1.30 -0.30
C GLY A 113 4.72 1.88 0.20
N LEU A 114 5.76 1.04 0.36
CA LEU A 114 7.07 1.48 0.86
C LEU A 114 7.75 2.50 -0.07
N VAL A 115 7.69 2.30 -1.38
CA VAL A 115 8.23 3.25 -2.38
C VAL A 115 7.50 4.59 -2.29
N SER A 116 6.16 4.59 -2.25
CA SER A 116 5.37 5.82 -2.15
C SER A 116 5.61 6.56 -0.84
N LEU A 117 5.71 5.82 0.28
CA LEU A 117 6.04 6.39 1.59
C LEU A 117 7.45 7.02 1.59
N HIS A 118 8.43 6.34 0.99
CA HIS A 118 9.81 6.87 0.88
C HIS A 118 9.86 8.16 0.07
N MET A 119 9.09 8.25 -1.01
CA MET A 119 8.97 9.49 -1.80
C MET A 119 8.41 10.63 -0.97
N MET A 120 7.34 10.38 -0.21
CA MET A 120 6.71 11.37 0.67
C MET A 120 7.59 11.73 1.85
N HIS A 121 8.27 10.75 2.47
CA HIS A 121 9.25 11.00 3.53
C HIS A 121 10.33 11.98 3.06
N GLY A 122 10.94 11.74 1.90
CA GLY A 122 11.95 12.66 1.34
C GLY A 122 11.41 14.06 1.01
N LEU A 123 10.12 14.16 0.63
CA LEU A 123 9.47 15.46 0.41
C LEU A 123 9.34 16.25 1.73
N ILE A 124 8.85 15.60 2.79
CA ILE A 124 8.67 16.22 4.12
C ILE A 124 10.01 16.55 4.75
N ASP A 125 11.02 15.67 4.65
CA ASP A 125 12.40 15.93 5.05
C ASP A 125 12.95 17.21 4.41
N GLY A 126 12.70 17.39 3.11
CA GLY A 126 13.17 18.56 2.36
C GLY A 126 12.51 19.87 2.77
N TYR A 127 11.26 19.85 3.28
CA TYR A 127 10.55 21.06 3.73
C TYR A 127 10.76 21.37 5.20
N PHE A 128 10.73 20.36 6.08
CA PHE A 128 10.58 20.53 7.52
C PHE A 128 11.70 19.86 8.33
N GLY A 129 12.66 19.25 7.65
CA GLY A 129 13.79 18.58 8.27
C GLY A 129 13.50 17.15 8.74
N ARG A 130 14.58 16.45 9.07
CA ARG A 130 14.60 15.00 9.34
C ARG A 130 13.67 14.53 10.47
N PHE A 131 13.54 15.34 11.52
CA PHE A 131 12.64 14.99 12.63
C PHE A 131 11.18 14.95 12.18
N ALA A 132 10.75 15.99 11.44
CA ALA A 132 9.40 16.05 10.87
C ALA A 132 9.13 14.93 9.87
N GLY A 133 10.14 14.55 9.06
CA GLY A 133 10.04 13.42 8.14
C GLY A 133 9.75 12.11 8.85
N TRP A 134 10.46 11.79 9.92
CA TRP A 134 10.21 10.56 10.71
C TRP A 134 8.89 10.61 11.47
N LEU A 135 8.51 11.76 12.01
CA LEU A 135 7.18 11.94 12.63
C LEU A 135 6.06 11.67 11.61
N PHE A 136 6.21 12.23 10.41
CA PHE A 136 5.30 11.98 9.30
C PHE A 136 5.19 10.48 8.97
N VAL A 137 6.32 9.76 8.90
CA VAL A 137 6.34 8.31 8.64
C VAL A 137 5.51 7.57 9.69
N LEU A 138 5.72 7.85 10.99
CA LEU A 138 4.97 7.20 12.06
C LEU A 138 3.47 7.47 11.97
N VAL A 139 3.08 8.72 11.73
CA VAL A 139 1.68 9.11 11.56
C VAL A 139 1.06 8.44 10.32
N ALA A 140 1.78 8.44 9.20
CA ALA A 140 1.31 7.82 7.96
C ALA A 140 1.13 6.30 8.09
N LEU A 141 2.05 5.62 8.79
CA LEU A 141 1.94 4.18 9.02
C LEU A 141 0.79 3.85 9.98
N GLY A 142 0.58 4.65 11.03
CA GLY A 142 -0.58 4.51 11.92
C GLY A 142 -1.90 4.70 11.16
N ALA A 143 -2.02 5.78 10.39
CA ALA A 143 -3.17 6.03 9.53
C ALA A 143 -3.34 4.93 8.46
N GLY A 144 -2.23 4.41 7.90
CA GLY A 144 -2.23 3.30 6.96
C GLY A 144 -2.79 2.01 7.57
N GLY A 145 -2.33 1.63 8.77
CA GLY A 145 -2.83 0.46 9.49
C GLY A 145 -4.33 0.58 9.82
N LEU A 146 -4.78 1.75 10.28
CA LEU A 146 -6.19 2.04 10.52
C LEU A 146 -7.00 1.99 9.21
N GLY A 147 -6.51 2.61 8.14
CA GLY A 147 -7.18 2.60 6.83
C GLY A 147 -7.33 1.19 6.25
N VAL A 148 -6.32 0.32 6.42
CA VAL A 148 -6.42 -1.09 6.04
C VAL A 148 -7.50 -1.79 6.87
N PHE A 149 -7.57 -1.54 8.19
CA PHE A 149 -8.63 -2.10 9.03
C PHE A 149 -10.03 -1.65 8.56
N ILE A 150 -10.21 -0.35 8.34
CA ILE A 150 -11.47 0.24 7.87
C ILE A 150 -11.89 -0.38 6.53
N GLY A 151 -10.97 -0.49 5.59
CA GLY A 151 -11.24 -1.11 4.28
C GLY A 151 -11.56 -2.60 4.37
N ARG A 152 -10.83 -3.37 5.18
CA ARG A 152 -10.96 -4.83 5.26
C ARG A 152 -12.15 -5.29 6.09
N PHE A 153 -12.38 -4.67 7.24
CA PHE A 153 -13.37 -5.14 8.21
C PHE A 153 -14.67 -4.33 8.18
N LEU A 154 -14.60 -3.03 7.93
CA LEU A 154 -15.78 -2.18 7.79
C LEU A 154 -16.24 -2.03 6.33
N ARG A 155 -15.41 -2.49 5.36
CA ARG A 155 -15.71 -2.48 3.92
C ARG A 155 -15.92 -1.08 3.33
N TRP A 156 -15.24 -0.07 3.90
CA TRP A 156 -15.20 1.27 3.34
C TRP A 156 -14.14 1.39 2.26
N ASN A 157 -14.40 2.22 1.26
CA ASN A 157 -13.48 2.54 0.20
C ASN A 157 -12.97 3.98 0.32
N SER A 158 -11.81 4.29 -0.28
CA SER A 158 -11.24 5.64 -0.23
C SER A 158 -12.16 6.72 -0.82
N TRP A 159 -12.99 6.39 -1.82
CA TRP A 159 -13.97 7.32 -2.41
C TRP A 159 -15.20 7.56 -1.54
N ASP A 160 -15.46 6.74 -0.53
CA ASP A 160 -16.59 6.93 0.38
C ASP A 160 -16.43 8.20 1.24
N LEU A 161 -15.21 8.73 1.34
CA LEU A 161 -14.97 10.06 1.91
C LEU A 161 -15.75 11.17 1.17
N PHE A 162 -16.00 11.00 -0.14
CA PHE A 162 -16.72 11.97 -0.97
C PHE A 162 -18.21 11.65 -1.10
N THR A 163 -18.59 10.38 -1.02
CA THR A 163 -19.97 9.92 -1.22
C THR A 163 -20.78 9.84 0.07
N ARG A 164 -20.14 9.45 1.19
CA ARG A 164 -20.77 9.25 2.51
C ARG A 164 -19.88 9.69 3.66
N PRO A 165 -19.40 10.97 3.69
CA PRO A 165 -18.37 11.42 4.63
C PRO A 165 -18.79 11.30 6.11
N LEU A 166 -20.04 11.63 6.45
CA LEU A 166 -20.52 11.59 7.83
C LEU A 166 -20.64 10.16 8.36
N ALA A 167 -21.13 9.22 7.54
CA ALA A 167 -21.23 7.82 7.92
C ALA A 167 -19.83 7.21 8.12
N LEU A 168 -18.88 7.49 7.20
CA LEU A 168 -17.50 7.07 7.33
C LEU A 168 -16.87 7.63 8.62
N LEU A 169 -17.04 8.93 8.89
CA LEU A 169 -16.49 9.56 10.10
C LEU A 169 -17.06 8.90 11.38
N TYR A 170 -18.37 8.66 11.42
CA TYR A 170 -19.00 7.97 12.56
C TYR A 170 -18.39 6.58 12.79
N ASP A 171 -18.26 5.75 11.73
CA ASP A 171 -17.72 4.41 11.84
C ASP A 171 -16.23 4.41 12.22
N VAL A 172 -15.45 5.39 11.71
CA VAL A 172 -14.03 5.58 12.10
C VAL A 172 -13.95 5.91 13.59
N LEU A 173 -14.72 6.89 14.07
CA LEU A 173 -14.69 7.28 15.48
C LEU A 173 -15.16 6.14 16.40
N ALA A 174 -16.24 5.43 16.04
CA ALA A 174 -16.70 4.27 16.76
C ALA A 174 -15.65 3.15 16.80
N SER A 175 -14.97 2.90 15.68
CA SER A 175 -13.94 1.86 15.61
C SER A 175 -12.71 2.17 16.46
N LEU A 176 -12.36 3.43 16.68
CA LEU A 176 -11.24 3.83 17.53
C LEU A 176 -11.44 3.50 19.01
N THR A 177 -12.68 3.29 19.44
CA THR A 177 -13.00 2.86 20.82
C THR A 177 -12.94 1.33 20.99
N GLU A 178 -12.85 0.58 19.88
CA GLU A 178 -12.81 -0.88 19.89
C GLU A 178 -11.38 -1.40 20.07
N PRO A 179 -11.07 -2.18 21.14
CA PRO A 179 -9.73 -2.71 21.36
C PRO A 179 -9.21 -3.55 20.18
N ARG A 180 -10.10 -4.29 19.51
CA ARG A 180 -9.75 -5.10 18.34
C ARG A 180 -9.20 -4.23 17.20
N THR A 181 -9.82 -3.08 16.94
CA THR A 181 -9.36 -2.12 15.93
C THR A 181 -7.96 -1.64 16.23
N LEU A 182 -7.72 -1.21 17.48
CA LEU A 182 -6.41 -0.69 17.89
C LEU A 182 -5.31 -1.75 17.78
N VAL A 183 -5.60 -2.99 18.20
CA VAL A 183 -4.64 -4.09 18.11
C VAL A 183 -4.31 -4.42 16.66
N ILE A 184 -5.30 -4.63 15.79
CA ILE A 184 -5.05 -5.03 14.39
C ILE A 184 -4.38 -3.87 13.63
N SER A 185 -4.86 -2.64 13.77
CA SER A 185 -4.27 -1.47 13.11
C SER A 185 -2.84 -1.21 13.61
N GLY A 186 -2.59 -1.38 14.90
CA GLY A 186 -1.28 -1.23 15.51
C GLY A 186 -0.29 -2.31 15.02
N LEU A 187 -0.71 -3.57 14.95
CA LEU A 187 0.12 -4.66 14.42
C LEU A 187 0.46 -4.45 12.94
N LEU A 188 -0.51 -4.01 12.13
CA LEU A 188 -0.28 -3.66 10.72
C LEU A 188 0.69 -2.49 10.59
N ALA A 189 0.49 -1.42 11.37
CA ALA A 189 1.39 -0.27 11.38
C ALA A 189 2.82 -0.67 11.79
N LEU A 190 2.96 -1.54 12.78
CA LEU A 190 4.26 -2.05 13.26
C LEU A 190 4.94 -2.93 12.20
N LEU A 191 4.19 -3.81 11.55
CA LEU A 191 4.70 -4.61 10.42
C LEU A 191 5.24 -3.71 9.30
N LEU A 192 4.46 -2.70 8.91
CA LEU A 192 4.85 -1.74 7.88
C LEU A 192 6.06 -0.91 8.33
N PHE A 193 6.15 -0.55 9.60
CA PHE A 193 7.28 0.17 10.16
C PHE A 193 8.58 -0.63 10.06
N PHE A 194 8.58 -1.91 10.48
CA PHE A 194 9.75 -2.77 10.32
C PHE A 194 10.13 -3.00 8.85
N ALA A 195 9.15 -3.22 7.98
CA ALA A 195 9.39 -3.31 6.54
C ALA A 195 10.02 -2.03 6.00
N TYR A 196 9.55 -0.86 6.44
CA TYR A 196 10.11 0.44 6.04
C TYR A 196 11.52 0.66 6.57
N LEU A 197 11.82 0.28 7.81
CA LEU A 197 13.19 0.34 8.35
C LEU A 197 14.16 -0.51 7.51
N ILE A 198 13.80 -1.76 7.22
CA ILE A 198 14.61 -2.65 6.37
C ILE A 198 14.79 -2.02 4.98
N PHE A 199 13.73 -1.48 4.40
CA PHE A 199 13.76 -0.84 3.09
C PHE A 199 14.73 0.36 3.04
N THR A 200 14.76 1.19 4.08
CA THR A 200 15.61 2.38 4.14
C THR A 200 17.08 2.06 4.46
N VAL A 201 17.35 0.99 5.21
CA VAL A 201 18.72 0.56 5.60
C VAL A 201 19.39 -0.28 4.52
N SER A 202 18.62 -1.01 3.70
CA SER A 202 19.13 -1.94 2.67
C SER A 202 20.20 -1.34 1.73
N PRO A 203 20.10 -0.08 1.24
CA PRO A 203 21.12 0.51 0.39
C PRO A 203 22.48 0.74 1.08
N THR A 204 22.48 0.90 2.41
CA THR A 204 23.73 1.06 3.19
C THR A 204 24.39 -0.28 3.43
N LEU A 205 23.62 -1.34 3.64
CA LEU A 205 24.14 -2.69 3.79
C LEU A 205 24.89 -3.14 2.54
N THR A 206 24.31 -2.98 1.35
CA THR A 206 24.94 -3.39 0.09
C THR A 206 26.27 -2.66 -0.18
N LYS A 207 26.42 -1.40 0.25
CA LYS A 207 27.67 -0.65 0.12
C LYS A 207 28.78 -1.20 1.02
N ASN A 208 28.44 -1.62 2.23
CA ASN A 208 29.42 -2.09 3.23
C ASN A 208 29.96 -3.50 2.93
N TYR A 209 29.24 -4.31 2.15
CA TYR A 209 29.66 -5.66 1.76
C TYR A 209 30.24 -5.75 0.36
N SER A 210 30.27 -4.65 -0.41
CA SER A 210 30.84 -4.58 -1.77
C SER A 210 32.21 -3.88 -1.82
N SER A 211 32.77 -3.47 -0.70
CA SER A 211 34.13 -2.97 -0.49
C SER A 211 35.02 -4.03 0.12
#